data_88a7175ffd4d00bc175f316b289446dd
#
_entry.id   88a7175ffd4d00bc175f316b289446dd
#
_cell.length_a   1.000
_cell.length_b   1.000
_cell.length_c   1.000
_cell.angle_alpha   90.00
_cell.angle_beta   90.00
_cell.angle_gamma   90.00
#
_symmetry.space_group_name_H-M   'P 1'
#
loop_
_entity.id
_entity.type
_entity.pdbx_description
1 polymer ?
#
loop_
_entity_poly.entity_id
_entity_poly.type
_entity_poly.pdbx_seq_one_letter_code
_entity_poly.pdbx_strand_id
1 'polypeptide(L)'
;MKVISNTSGYDTKKLKQIFSMCYSAIKRTEGSLWRWKGLKVIIKNMQNHKKWYRKGSYSGYAYFNKQYGTQPDMVLRLTPDMKISTISQLFAHELMHCYGFDHSGFRHDPLDDVDVEKIRSKFKGVNLLSVPKPKIKIDHVALRKKTAEKNLKNWLRKLKLAENKVKKYKKKVKYYLRKDTDETIN
;
A
#
# COMPACT_ATOMS: atom_id res chain seq x y z
N MET A 1 4.22 -5.39 -8.80
CA MET A 1 2.80 -5.24 -8.40
C MET A 1 2.71 -4.76 -6.96
N LYS A 2 1.82 -3.79 -6.70
CA LYS A 2 1.55 -3.20 -5.37
C LYS A 2 0.08 -3.46 -5.00
N VAL A 3 -0.17 -4.18 -3.91
CA VAL A 3 -1.51 -4.24 -3.31
C VAL A 3 -1.68 -3.00 -2.45
N ILE A 4 -2.62 -2.13 -2.85
CA ILE A 4 -2.90 -0.85 -2.16
C ILE A 4 -3.74 -1.09 -0.91
N SER A 5 -4.74 -1.96 -1.04
CA SER A 5 -5.68 -2.31 0.03
C SER A 5 -6.11 -3.76 -0.11
N ASN A 6 -6.25 -4.45 1.01
CA ASN A 6 -6.79 -5.80 1.07
C ASN A 6 -7.74 -5.92 2.26
N THR A 7 -9.03 -6.03 1.96
CA THR A 7 -10.10 -6.22 2.95
C THR A 7 -10.79 -7.58 2.80
N SER A 8 -10.23 -8.48 1.96
CA SER A 8 -10.83 -9.78 1.66
C SER A 8 -10.72 -10.82 2.79
N GLY A 9 -9.84 -10.60 3.76
CA GLY A 9 -9.51 -11.58 4.79
C GLY A 9 -8.38 -12.54 4.41
N TYR A 10 -7.90 -12.52 3.17
CA TYR A 10 -6.75 -13.33 2.74
C TYR A 10 -5.41 -12.70 3.12
N ASP A 11 -4.39 -13.53 3.30
CA ASP A 11 -3.02 -13.07 3.51
C ASP A 11 -2.46 -12.42 2.24
N THR A 12 -2.07 -11.17 2.35
CA THR A 12 -1.58 -10.38 1.21
C THR A 12 -0.30 -10.96 0.60
N LYS A 13 0.59 -11.57 1.40
CA LYS A 13 1.84 -12.16 0.89
C LYS A 13 1.54 -13.40 0.06
N LYS A 14 0.64 -14.26 0.54
CA LYS A 14 0.21 -15.47 -0.17
C LYS A 14 -0.52 -15.13 -1.47
N LEU A 15 -1.42 -14.15 -1.46
CA LEU A 15 -2.06 -13.67 -2.69
C LEU A 15 -1.04 -13.12 -3.69
N LYS A 16 -0.05 -12.34 -3.25
CA LYS A 16 1.01 -11.85 -4.13
C LYS A 16 1.82 -12.99 -4.77
N GLN A 17 2.04 -14.09 -4.06
CA GLN A 17 2.71 -15.27 -4.63
C GLN A 17 1.85 -15.92 -5.71
N ILE A 18 0.54 -16.12 -5.46
CA ILE A 18 -0.40 -16.63 -6.46
C ILE A 18 -0.39 -15.72 -7.69
N PHE A 19 -0.55 -14.42 -7.50
CA PHE A 19 -0.59 -13.44 -8.59
C PHE A 19 0.72 -13.38 -9.39
N SER A 20 1.87 -13.56 -8.73
CA SER A 20 3.16 -13.65 -9.42
C SER A 20 3.25 -14.89 -10.29
N MET A 21 2.70 -16.02 -9.86
CA MET A 21 2.65 -17.24 -10.67
C MET A 21 1.71 -17.08 -11.87
N CYS A 22 0.53 -16.49 -11.69
CA CYS A 22 -0.38 -16.17 -12.79
C CYS A 22 0.29 -15.24 -13.83
N TYR A 23 0.96 -14.19 -13.35
CA TYR A 23 1.70 -13.29 -14.23
C TYR A 23 2.80 -14.05 -15.02
N SER A 24 3.54 -14.94 -14.36
CA SER A 24 4.58 -15.73 -15.02
C SER A 24 4.00 -16.69 -16.08
N ALA A 25 2.79 -17.20 -15.86
CA ALA A 25 2.07 -18.00 -16.83
C ALA A 25 1.69 -17.16 -18.07
N ILE A 26 0.99 -16.06 -17.87
CA ILE A 26 0.55 -15.18 -18.95
C ILE A 26 1.72 -14.54 -19.70
N LYS A 27 2.80 -14.20 -18.99
CA LYS A 27 4.00 -13.66 -19.62
C LYS A 27 4.61 -14.59 -20.68
N ARG A 28 4.43 -15.92 -20.58
CA ARG A 28 4.95 -16.87 -21.58
C ARG A 28 4.23 -16.76 -22.92
N THR A 29 2.97 -16.39 -22.91
CA THR A 29 2.14 -16.24 -24.13
C THR A 29 2.11 -14.79 -24.60
N GLU A 30 1.89 -13.85 -23.71
CA GLU A 30 1.64 -12.43 -24.03
C GLU A 30 2.87 -11.53 -23.89
N GLY A 31 4.01 -12.07 -23.42
CA GLY A 31 5.19 -11.27 -23.11
C GLY A 31 5.09 -10.51 -21.78
N SER A 32 6.03 -9.60 -21.55
CA SER A 32 6.10 -8.86 -20.29
C SER A 32 5.18 -7.65 -20.29
N LEU A 33 4.27 -7.57 -19.31
CA LEU A 33 3.54 -6.34 -19.06
C LEU A 33 4.49 -5.26 -18.53
N TRP A 34 4.71 -4.21 -19.31
CA TRP A 34 5.66 -3.13 -19.00
C TRP A 34 5.42 -2.45 -17.64
N ARG A 35 4.17 -2.42 -17.18
CA ARG A 35 3.79 -1.80 -15.91
C ARG A 35 3.63 -2.78 -14.74
N TRP A 36 4.06 -4.05 -14.87
CA TRP A 36 3.89 -5.06 -13.81
C TRP A 36 4.37 -4.58 -12.42
N LYS A 37 5.57 -3.98 -12.35
CA LYS A 37 6.11 -3.47 -11.09
C LYS A 37 5.27 -2.36 -10.47
N GLY A 38 4.66 -1.53 -11.30
CA GLY A 38 3.78 -0.42 -10.91
C GLY A 38 2.32 -0.79 -10.78
N LEU A 39 1.91 -2.01 -11.15
CA LEU A 39 0.50 -2.44 -11.15
C LEU A 39 -0.11 -2.31 -9.76
N LYS A 40 -1.17 -1.52 -9.65
CA LYS A 40 -1.88 -1.22 -8.41
C LYS A 40 -3.14 -2.09 -8.31
N VAL A 41 -3.22 -2.93 -7.28
CA VAL A 41 -4.34 -3.85 -7.05
C VAL A 41 -5.04 -3.52 -5.74
N ILE A 42 -6.37 -3.46 -5.78
CA ILE A 42 -7.23 -3.43 -4.61
C ILE A 42 -7.94 -4.77 -4.50
N ILE A 43 -7.95 -5.34 -3.29
CA ILE A 43 -8.64 -6.60 -3.00
C ILE A 43 -9.73 -6.31 -1.97
N LYS A 44 -10.98 -6.60 -2.32
CA LYS A 44 -12.15 -6.33 -1.48
C LYS A 44 -12.81 -7.63 -1.04
N ASN A 45 -13.43 -7.61 0.14
CA ASN A 45 -14.33 -8.68 0.56
C ASN A 45 -15.65 -8.55 -0.20
N MET A 46 -16.06 -9.63 -0.87
CA MET A 46 -17.29 -9.65 -1.64
C MET A 46 -18.54 -9.64 -0.76
N GLN A 47 -18.48 -10.21 0.45
CA GLN A 47 -19.62 -10.27 1.37
C GLN A 47 -20.11 -8.89 1.84
N ASN A 48 -19.24 -7.89 1.84
CA ASN A 48 -19.61 -6.53 2.24
C ASN A 48 -20.40 -5.75 1.18
N HIS A 49 -20.66 -6.35 0.02
CA HIS A 49 -21.34 -5.71 -1.11
C HIS A 49 -22.74 -6.28 -1.39
N LYS A 50 -23.50 -6.70 -0.36
CA LYS A 50 -24.86 -7.25 -0.50
C LYS A 50 -25.84 -6.41 -1.33
N LYS A 51 -25.62 -5.10 -1.46
CA LYS A 51 -26.48 -4.20 -2.25
C LYS A 51 -26.28 -4.27 -3.77
N TRP A 52 -25.21 -4.92 -4.26
CA TRP A 52 -24.86 -4.92 -5.68
C TRP A 52 -24.99 -6.29 -6.35
N TYR A 53 -25.46 -7.30 -5.62
CA TYR A 53 -25.70 -8.64 -6.13
C TYR A 53 -26.98 -8.67 -6.98
N ARG A 54 -26.92 -8.10 -8.17
CA ARG A 54 -27.76 -8.59 -9.27
C ARG A 54 -27.05 -9.80 -9.91
N LYS A 55 -27.83 -10.84 -10.29
CA LYS A 55 -27.36 -11.99 -11.07
C LYS A 55 -26.43 -11.49 -12.19
N GLY A 56 -25.13 -11.82 -12.15
CA GLY A 56 -24.13 -11.34 -13.11
C GLY A 56 -23.15 -10.29 -12.61
N SER A 57 -23.05 -10.03 -11.29
CA SER A 57 -22.05 -9.09 -10.77
C SER A 57 -20.62 -9.63 -10.90
N TYR A 58 -19.77 -8.85 -11.52
CA TYR A 58 -18.38 -9.18 -11.78
C TYR A 58 -17.57 -9.35 -10.48
N SER A 59 -16.78 -10.44 -10.41
CA SER A 59 -15.87 -10.72 -9.31
C SER A 59 -14.64 -9.82 -9.33
N GLY A 60 -14.40 -9.11 -10.42
CA GLY A 60 -13.32 -8.17 -10.60
C GLY A 60 -13.60 -7.14 -11.68
N TYR A 61 -12.73 -6.19 -11.84
CA TYR A 61 -12.66 -5.29 -12.98
C TYR A 61 -11.28 -4.66 -13.10
N ALA A 62 -10.85 -4.39 -14.31
CA ALA A 62 -9.63 -3.66 -14.61
C ALA A 62 -9.94 -2.33 -15.31
N TYR A 63 -9.08 -1.35 -15.12
CA TYR A 63 -9.20 -0.04 -15.75
C TYR A 63 -8.22 0.07 -16.93
N PHE A 64 -8.75 0.22 -18.14
CA PHE A 64 -7.95 0.36 -19.36
C PHE A 64 -7.34 1.74 -19.53
N ASN A 65 -8.05 2.78 -19.15
CA ASN A 65 -7.65 4.17 -19.39
C ASN A 65 -7.21 4.85 -18.11
N LYS A 66 -5.89 5.05 -18.00
CA LYS A 66 -5.26 5.85 -16.94
C LYS A 66 -5.30 7.34 -17.23
N GLN A 67 -6.43 7.93 -17.48
CA GLN A 67 -6.51 9.40 -17.47
C GLN A 67 -6.38 9.97 -16.04
N TYR A 68 -6.53 9.13 -15.01
CA TYR A 68 -6.52 9.55 -13.60
C TYR A 68 -5.52 8.72 -12.82
N GLY A 69 -4.34 9.28 -12.56
CA GLY A 69 -3.21 8.62 -11.90
C GLY A 69 -3.42 8.11 -10.46
N THR A 70 -4.60 8.28 -9.89
CA THR A 70 -4.97 7.87 -8.53
C THR A 70 -5.77 6.56 -8.47
N GLN A 71 -6.30 6.08 -9.59
CA GLN A 71 -7.11 4.85 -9.61
C GLN A 71 -6.25 3.58 -9.58
N PRO A 72 -6.77 2.48 -8.99
CA PRO A 72 -6.12 1.17 -9.09
C PRO A 72 -6.17 0.68 -10.54
N ASP A 73 -5.21 -0.17 -10.91
CA ASP A 73 -5.23 -0.82 -12.23
C ASP A 73 -6.28 -1.94 -12.28
N MET A 74 -6.49 -2.63 -11.16
CA MET A 74 -7.55 -3.63 -11.02
C MET A 74 -8.14 -3.68 -9.61
N VAL A 75 -9.36 -4.16 -9.52
CA VAL A 75 -10.06 -4.45 -8.27
C VAL A 75 -10.55 -5.88 -8.32
N LEU A 76 -10.15 -6.68 -7.33
CA LEU A 76 -10.60 -8.06 -7.16
C LEU A 76 -11.56 -8.12 -5.97
N ARG A 77 -12.62 -8.92 -6.11
CA ARG A 77 -13.58 -9.18 -5.03
C ARG A 77 -13.53 -10.67 -4.70
N LEU A 78 -13.06 -10.99 -3.51
CA LEU A 78 -12.84 -12.35 -3.06
C LEU A 78 -13.77 -12.68 -1.90
N THR A 79 -14.34 -13.89 -1.89
CA THR A 79 -15.01 -14.46 -0.72
C THR A 79 -14.04 -15.34 0.05
N PRO A 80 -14.19 -15.50 1.39
CA PRO A 80 -13.24 -16.27 2.22
C PRO A 80 -13.11 -17.75 1.85
N ASP A 81 -14.11 -18.31 1.17
CA ASP A 81 -14.23 -19.70 0.74
C ASP A 81 -13.83 -19.96 -0.71
N MET A 82 -13.33 -18.92 -1.39
CA MET A 82 -13.00 -19.00 -2.82
C MET A 82 -11.80 -19.94 -3.04
N LYS A 83 -11.95 -20.88 -3.99
CA LYS A 83 -10.89 -21.83 -4.34
C LYS A 83 -9.69 -21.11 -4.98
N ILE A 84 -8.50 -21.66 -4.78
CA ILE A 84 -7.25 -21.12 -5.37
C ILE A 84 -7.35 -21.01 -6.88
N SER A 85 -7.91 -22.02 -7.54
CA SER A 85 -8.15 -22.00 -8.99
C SER A 85 -9.00 -20.80 -9.42
N THR A 86 -10.08 -20.53 -8.71
CA THR A 86 -10.97 -19.39 -8.99
C THR A 86 -10.27 -18.05 -8.76
N ILE A 87 -9.49 -17.93 -7.68
CA ILE A 87 -8.69 -16.72 -7.40
C ILE A 87 -7.66 -16.50 -8.52
N SER A 88 -7.01 -17.57 -8.97
CA SER A 88 -5.98 -17.52 -10.02
C SER A 88 -6.57 -17.11 -11.37
N GLN A 89 -7.69 -17.74 -11.77
CA GLN A 89 -8.37 -17.41 -13.03
C GLN A 89 -8.93 -15.98 -13.00
N LEU A 90 -9.54 -15.57 -11.89
CA LEU A 90 -10.04 -14.21 -11.74
C LEU A 90 -8.92 -13.17 -11.87
N PHE A 91 -7.79 -13.39 -11.19
CA PHE A 91 -6.66 -12.48 -11.32
C PHE A 91 -6.09 -12.47 -12.74
N ALA A 92 -5.94 -13.62 -13.36
CA ALA A 92 -5.45 -13.75 -14.72
C ALA A 92 -6.39 -13.07 -15.73
N HIS A 93 -7.69 -13.22 -15.57
CA HIS A 93 -8.71 -12.55 -16.36
C HIS A 93 -8.55 -11.01 -16.31
N GLU A 94 -8.51 -10.45 -15.10
CA GLU A 94 -8.31 -9.00 -14.92
C GLU A 94 -6.93 -8.52 -15.40
N LEU A 95 -5.94 -9.40 -15.34
CA LEU A 95 -4.61 -9.12 -15.86
C LEU A 95 -4.61 -9.01 -17.38
N MET A 96 -5.37 -9.87 -18.11
CA MET A 96 -5.52 -9.79 -19.56
C MET A 96 -6.12 -8.45 -19.97
N HIS A 97 -7.09 -7.94 -19.22
CA HIS A 97 -7.57 -6.58 -19.42
C HIS A 97 -6.47 -5.53 -19.25
N CYS A 98 -5.54 -5.72 -18.32
CA CYS A 98 -4.37 -4.83 -18.17
C CYS A 98 -3.40 -4.90 -19.36
N TYR A 99 -3.41 -5.98 -20.15
CA TYR A 99 -2.71 -6.08 -21.45
C TYR A 99 -3.46 -5.40 -22.58
N GLY A 100 -4.70 -5.00 -22.39
CA GLY A 100 -5.52 -4.33 -23.41
C GLY A 100 -6.55 -5.22 -24.10
N PHE A 101 -6.66 -6.47 -23.68
CA PHE A 101 -7.69 -7.37 -24.24
C PHE A 101 -9.07 -7.04 -23.68
N ASP A 102 -10.06 -7.09 -24.52
CA ASP A 102 -11.48 -7.08 -24.15
C ASP A 102 -12.05 -8.51 -24.08
N HIS A 103 -13.32 -8.66 -23.74
CA HIS A 103 -13.97 -9.95 -23.62
C HIS A 103 -14.11 -10.72 -24.96
N SER A 104 -13.88 -10.09 -26.09
CA SER A 104 -13.86 -10.73 -27.41
C SER A 104 -12.46 -11.28 -27.74
N GLY A 105 -11.42 -10.77 -27.11
CA GLY A 105 -10.03 -11.07 -27.43
C GLY A 105 -9.37 -12.20 -26.62
N PHE A 106 -10.02 -12.75 -25.57
CA PHE A 106 -9.47 -13.85 -24.79
C PHE A 106 -10.55 -14.71 -24.10
N ARG A 107 -10.14 -15.89 -23.62
CA ARG A 107 -11.02 -16.79 -22.88
C ARG A 107 -11.33 -16.26 -21.48
N HIS A 108 -12.50 -16.61 -20.92
CA HIS A 108 -12.83 -16.29 -19.52
C HIS A 108 -11.84 -16.88 -18.51
N ASP A 109 -11.24 -18.02 -18.85
CA ASP A 109 -10.22 -18.71 -18.07
C ASP A 109 -8.87 -18.68 -18.83
N PRO A 110 -8.08 -17.60 -18.70
CA PRO A 110 -6.87 -17.40 -19.48
C PRO A 110 -5.69 -18.28 -19.07
N LEU A 111 -5.73 -18.89 -17.86
CA LEU A 111 -4.73 -19.88 -17.44
C LEU A 111 -5.15 -21.27 -17.93
N ASP A 112 -4.19 -22.03 -18.46
CA ASP A 112 -4.41 -23.43 -18.75
C ASP A 112 -4.48 -24.31 -17.49
N ASP A 113 -4.96 -25.53 -17.64
CA ASP A 113 -5.13 -26.47 -16.52
C ASP A 113 -3.79 -26.82 -15.86
N VAL A 114 -2.69 -26.85 -16.62
CA VAL A 114 -1.35 -27.14 -16.10
C VAL A 114 -0.88 -26.04 -15.17
N ASP A 115 -1.06 -24.78 -15.56
CA ASP A 115 -0.69 -23.65 -14.72
C ASP A 115 -1.56 -23.54 -13.48
N VAL A 116 -2.87 -23.76 -13.62
CA VAL A 116 -3.81 -23.78 -12.48
C VAL A 116 -3.41 -24.88 -11.50
N GLU A 117 -3.13 -26.09 -11.97
CA GLU A 117 -2.74 -27.20 -11.09
C GLU A 117 -1.39 -26.98 -10.42
N LYS A 118 -0.43 -26.38 -11.13
CA LYS A 118 0.85 -25.97 -10.55
C LYS A 118 0.69 -24.99 -9.41
N ILE A 119 -0.18 -23.98 -9.58
CA ILE A 119 -0.49 -23.01 -8.51
C ILE A 119 -1.18 -23.72 -7.35
N ARG A 120 -2.20 -24.54 -7.64
CA ARG A 120 -2.96 -25.30 -6.65
C ARG A 120 -2.07 -26.22 -5.81
N SER A 121 -1.20 -26.98 -6.45
CA SER A 121 -0.27 -27.90 -5.79
C SER A 121 0.68 -27.18 -4.85
N LYS A 122 1.19 -26.01 -5.24
CA LYS A 122 2.08 -25.20 -4.40
C LYS A 122 1.40 -24.73 -3.11
N PHE A 123 0.10 -24.50 -3.13
CA PHE A 123 -0.66 -24.02 -1.99
C PHE A 123 -1.56 -25.10 -1.36
N LYS A 124 -1.38 -26.38 -1.71
CA LYS A 124 -2.09 -27.51 -1.10
C LYS A 124 -1.86 -27.53 0.40
N GLY A 125 -2.94 -27.53 1.19
CA GLY A 125 -2.88 -27.50 2.65
C GLY A 125 -2.49 -26.14 3.27
N VAL A 126 -2.22 -25.12 2.47
CA VAL A 126 -1.87 -23.79 2.98
C VAL A 126 -3.13 -23.00 3.30
N ASN A 127 -3.30 -22.60 4.55
CA ASN A 127 -4.35 -21.65 4.90
C ASN A 127 -4.05 -20.30 4.29
N LEU A 128 -4.88 -19.87 3.34
CA LEU A 128 -4.73 -18.57 2.66
C LEU A 128 -5.26 -17.39 3.46
N LEU A 129 -6.05 -17.62 4.49
CA LEU A 129 -6.61 -16.53 5.29
C LEU A 129 -5.52 -15.89 6.14
N SER A 130 -5.66 -14.59 6.36
CA SER A 130 -4.81 -13.85 7.29
C SER A 130 -5.16 -14.30 8.72
N VAL A 131 -4.16 -14.68 9.49
CA VAL A 131 -4.34 -14.85 10.94
C VAL A 131 -4.66 -13.45 11.50
N PRO A 132 -5.78 -13.30 12.24
CA PRO A 132 -6.07 -12.04 12.91
C PRO A 132 -4.88 -11.67 13.80
N LYS A 133 -4.24 -10.56 13.52
CA LYS A 133 -3.22 -10.05 14.44
C LYS A 133 -3.90 -9.79 15.78
N PRO A 134 -3.35 -10.25 16.89
CA PRO A 134 -3.89 -9.92 18.19
C PRO A 134 -3.97 -8.38 18.27
N LYS A 135 -5.15 -7.88 18.62
CA LYS A 135 -5.33 -6.44 18.85
C LYS A 135 -4.48 -6.09 20.08
N ILE A 136 -3.27 -5.59 19.84
CA ILE A 136 -2.45 -5.02 20.91
C ILE A 136 -3.27 -3.84 21.44
N LYS A 137 -3.72 -3.94 22.70
CA LYS A 137 -4.32 -2.80 23.39
C LYS A 137 -3.23 -1.73 23.50
N ILE A 138 -3.30 -0.74 22.64
CA ILE A 138 -2.37 0.39 22.69
C ILE A 138 -2.77 1.20 23.92
N ASP A 139 -1.86 1.27 24.87
CA ASP A 139 -2.01 2.21 25.98
C ASP A 139 -1.81 3.63 25.44
N HIS A 140 -2.92 4.26 25.13
CA HIS A 140 -2.94 5.63 24.60
C HIS A 140 -2.38 6.65 25.58
N VAL A 141 -2.44 6.38 26.88
CA VAL A 141 -1.90 7.25 27.92
C VAL A 141 -0.37 7.19 27.89
N ALA A 142 0.22 5.98 27.88
CA ALA A 142 1.66 5.80 27.76
C ALA A 142 2.20 6.41 26.44
N LEU A 143 1.48 6.26 25.33
CA LEU A 143 1.87 6.84 24.05
C LEU A 143 1.84 8.38 24.08
N ARG A 144 0.80 8.98 24.66
CA ARG A 144 0.68 10.44 24.85
C ARG A 144 1.78 10.97 25.75
N LYS A 145 2.05 10.29 26.87
CA LYS A 145 3.16 10.63 27.79
C LYS A 145 4.50 10.67 27.06
N LYS A 146 4.85 9.60 26.32
CA LYS A 146 6.10 9.52 25.53
C LYS A 146 6.20 10.65 24.49
N THR A 147 5.08 11.01 23.86
CA THR A 147 5.05 12.11 22.89
C THR A 147 5.27 13.46 23.58
N ALA A 148 4.62 13.69 24.73
CA ALA A 148 4.79 14.91 25.53
C ALA A 148 6.24 15.07 26.03
N GLU A 149 6.86 14.01 26.53
CA GLU A 149 8.27 14.00 26.96
C GLU A 149 9.21 14.35 25.80
N LYS A 150 8.98 13.77 24.62
CA LYS A 150 9.75 14.10 23.42
C LYS A 150 9.62 15.57 23.03
N ASN A 151 8.42 16.09 23.08
CA ASN A 151 8.14 17.50 22.76
C ASN A 151 8.78 18.44 23.77
N LEU A 152 8.67 18.13 25.07
CA LEU A 152 9.35 18.88 26.14
C LEU A 152 10.86 18.95 25.91
N LYS A 153 11.50 17.81 25.63
CA LYS A 153 12.94 17.76 25.33
C LYS A 153 13.33 18.66 24.13
N ASN A 154 12.50 18.67 23.10
CA ASN A 154 12.73 19.52 21.93
C ASN A 154 12.60 21.01 22.27
N TRP A 155 11.61 21.38 23.08
CA TRP A 155 11.44 22.77 23.51
C TRP A 155 12.56 23.25 24.43
N LEU A 156 13.01 22.42 25.36
CA LEU A 156 14.17 22.73 26.21
C LEU A 156 15.43 22.98 25.37
N ARG A 157 15.67 22.19 24.33
CA ARG A 157 16.78 22.44 23.40
C ARG A 157 16.64 23.77 22.67
N LYS A 158 15.43 24.12 22.20
CA LYS A 158 15.16 25.40 21.53
C LYS A 158 15.38 26.58 22.50
N LEU A 159 14.94 26.46 23.74
CA LEU A 159 15.12 27.47 24.79
C LEU A 159 16.61 27.74 25.01
N LYS A 160 17.41 26.69 25.19
CA LYS A 160 18.89 26.84 25.38
C LYS A 160 19.54 27.52 24.18
N LEU A 161 19.13 27.24 22.97
CA LEU A 161 19.60 27.94 21.75
C LEU A 161 19.21 29.43 21.73
N ALA A 162 17.98 29.73 22.15
CA ALA A 162 17.52 31.12 22.27
C ALA A 162 18.29 31.90 23.32
N GLU A 163 18.51 31.32 24.50
CA GLU A 163 19.30 31.92 25.57
C GLU A 163 20.75 32.24 25.11
N ASN A 164 21.37 31.29 24.40
CA ASN A 164 22.71 31.53 23.84
C ASN A 164 22.75 32.68 22.83
N LYS A 165 21.70 32.79 21.97
CA LYS A 165 21.57 33.93 21.05
C LYS A 165 21.42 35.26 21.82
N VAL A 166 20.56 35.30 22.82
CA VAL A 166 20.38 36.49 23.66
C VAL A 166 21.70 36.91 24.33
N LYS A 167 22.45 35.94 24.92
CA LYS A 167 23.78 36.21 25.48
C LYS A 167 24.74 36.79 24.46
N LYS A 168 24.74 36.24 23.24
CA LYS A 168 25.58 36.75 22.13
C LYS A 168 25.25 38.20 21.77
N TYR A 169 23.96 38.52 21.61
CA TYR A 169 23.53 39.88 21.29
C TYR A 169 23.75 40.86 22.42
N LYS A 170 23.55 40.48 23.69
CA LYS A 170 23.91 41.33 24.84
C LYS A 170 25.40 41.70 24.84
N LYS A 171 26.31 40.76 24.52
CA LYS A 171 27.75 41.05 24.39
C LYS A 171 28.02 42.03 23.24
N LYS A 172 27.35 41.89 22.09
CA LYS A 172 27.50 42.82 20.95
C LYS A 172 27.02 44.22 21.31
N VAL A 173 25.84 44.36 21.92
CA VAL A 173 25.31 45.66 22.36
C VAL A 173 26.31 46.32 23.33
N LYS A 174 26.81 45.59 24.33
CA LYS A 174 27.81 46.12 25.27
C LYS A 174 29.09 46.57 24.60
N TYR A 175 29.55 45.87 23.55
CA TYR A 175 30.72 46.27 22.76
C TYR A 175 30.50 47.59 22.03
N TYR A 176 29.36 47.75 21.37
CA TYR A 176 29.07 49.01 20.63
C TYR A 176 28.86 50.19 21.55
N LEU A 177 28.18 50.02 22.69
CA LEU A 177 27.99 51.07 23.68
C LEU A 177 29.36 51.60 24.24
N ARG A 178 30.36 50.71 24.42
CA ARG A 178 31.71 51.14 24.81
C ARG A 178 32.40 51.96 23.72
N LYS A 179 32.25 51.50 22.46
CA LYS A 179 32.87 52.19 21.32
C LYS A 179 32.32 53.58 21.11
N ASP A 180 31.00 53.74 21.26
CA ASP A 180 30.32 55.03 21.15
C ASP A 180 30.78 56.01 22.26
N THR A 181 31.09 55.52 23.48
CA THR A 181 31.61 56.36 24.55
C THR A 181 33.08 56.77 24.33
N ASP A 182 33.87 55.90 23.69
CA ASP A 182 35.30 56.22 23.40
C ASP A 182 35.45 57.21 22.25
N GLU A 183 34.48 57.25 21.28
CA GLU A 183 34.43 58.21 20.17
C GLU A 183 33.89 59.61 20.56
N THR A 184 33.22 59.73 21.71
CA THR A 184 32.69 61.00 22.21
C THR A 184 33.68 61.77 23.11
N ILE A 185 34.83 61.13 23.44
CA ILE A 185 35.86 61.71 24.35
C ILE A 185 37.04 62.24 23.56
N ASN A 186 37.14 61.98 22.26
CA ASN A 186 38.18 62.54 21.36
C ASN A 186 37.57 63.65 20.44
#